data_ab46273fa6144c9c119da57d5b3a2735
#
_entry.id   ab46273fa6144c9c119da57d5b3a2735
#
_cell.length_a   1.000
_cell.length_b   1.000
_cell.length_c   1.000
_cell.angle_alpha   90.00
_cell.angle_beta   90.00
_cell.angle_gamma   90.00
#
_symmetry.space_group_name_H-M   'P 1'
#
loop_
_entity.id
_entity.type
_entity.pdbx_description
1 polymer ?
#
loop_
_entity_poly.entity_id
_entity_poly.type
_entity_poly.pdbx_seq_one_letter_code
_entity_poly.pdbx_strand_id
1 'polypeptide(L)'
;MKNQTNSVKTPFSTFELRAVELLAQGYTEKEIAEKLCISPHTVNNHLRNVRERNSLRNDKEVVLLYIAHLNKKHFSMAAIREVGIGAILILLNVCEYTKPSL
;
A
#
# COMPACT_ATOMS: atom_id res chain seq x y z
N MET A 1 4.18 -24.48 -7.82
CA MET A 1 4.17 -24.16 -7.41
C MET A 1 4.05 -23.69 -6.77
N LYS A 2 4.06 -23.47 -6.64
CA LYS A 2 4.02 -22.99 -6.06
C LYS A 2 3.88 -22.64 -5.15
N ASN A 3 4.01 -22.52 -4.78
CA ASN A 3 4.08 -22.14 -3.96
C ASN A 3 3.95 -21.75 -3.16
N GLN A 4 3.88 -21.44 -2.86
CA GLN A 4 3.89 -21.02 -2.14
C GLN A 4 3.58 -20.75 -1.37
N THR A 5 3.63 -20.60 -1.02
CA THR A 5 3.28 -20.46 -0.22
C THR A 5 3.22 -20.07 0.47
N ASN A 6 3.41 -19.63 0.69
CA ASN A 6 3.55 -19.37 1.55
C ASN A 6 2.96 -18.76 2.49
N SER A 7 3.32 -18.76 2.77
CA SER A 7 2.84 -18.63 4.09
C SER A 7 2.71 -17.17 4.47
N VAL A 8 3.64 -16.36 4.15
CA VAL A 8 3.53 -14.94 4.39
C VAL A 8 2.76 -14.34 3.25
N LYS A 9 1.59 -13.83 3.54
CA LYS A 9 0.82 -13.24 2.51
C LYS A 9 1.06 -11.78 2.52
N THR A 10 1.82 -11.28 1.60
CA THR A 10 1.93 -9.86 1.44
C THR A 10 1.02 -9.45 0.31
N PRO A 11 0.41 -8.29 0.41
CA PRO A 11 -0.45 -7.81 -0.66
C PRO A 11 0.32 -7.33 -1.87
N PHE A 12 1.63 -7.31 -1.80
CA PHE A 12 2.48 -6.78 -2.87
C PHE A 12 3.58 -7.76 -3.23
N SER A 13 3.86 -7.87 -4.53
CA SER A 13 5.07 -8.57 -4.93
C SER A 13 6.25 -7.63 -4.67
N THR A 14 7.46 -8.14 -4.81
CA THR A 14 8.66 -7.33 -4.55
C THR A 14 8.70 -6.10 -5.43
N PHE A 15 8.42 -6.27 -6.72
CA PHE A 15 8.47 -5.14 -7.63
C PHE A 15 7.32 -4.17 -7.37
N GLU A 16 6.15 -4.71 -7.10
CA GLU A 16 5.00 -3.87 -6.78
C GLU A 16 5.27 -3.05 -5.54
N LEU A 17 5.93 -3.64 -4.56
CA LEU A 17 6.24 -2.93 -3.33
C LEU A 17 7.11 -1.71 -3.61
N ARG A 18 8.08 -1.85 -4.51
CA ARG A 18 8.94 -0.70 -4.83
C ARG A 18 8.13 0.41 -5.48
N ALA A 19 7.22 0.05 -6.39
CA ALA A 19 6.38 1.06 -7.03
C ALA A 19 5.45 1.71 -6.02
N VAL A 20 4.87 0.93 -5.14
CA VAL A 20 3.95 1.45 -4.14
C VAL A 20 4.66 2.35 -3.14
N GLU A 21 5.88 1.98 -2.76
CA GLU A 21 6.70 2.81 -1.90
C GLU A 21 6.88 4.21 -2.47
N LEU A 22 7.21 4.28 -3.74
CA LEU A 22 7.40 5.57 -4.40
C LEU A 22 6.09 6.33 -4.53
N LEU A 23 5.02 5.60 -4.80
CA LEU A 23 3.70 6.23 -4.86
C LEU A 23 3.35 6.85 -3.51
N ALA A 24 3.63 6.15 -2.43
CA ALA A 24 3.34 6.65 -1.09
C ALA A 24 4.17 7.87 -0.74
N GLN A 25 5.32 8.02 -1.38
CA GLN A 25 6.17 9.19 -1.18
C GLN A 25 5.71 10.39 -2.01
N GLY A 26 4.69 10.20 -2.83
CA GLY A 26 4.12 11.30 -3.58
C GLY A 26 4.57 11.40 -5.03
N TYR A 27 5.32 10.45 -5.52
CA TYR A 27 5.76 10.49 -6.91
C TYR A 27 4.63 10.10 -7.84
N THR A 28 4.63 10.73 -9.01
CA THR A 28 3.66 10.40 -10.06
C THR A 28 4.10 9.11 -10.75
N GLU A 29 3.18 8.53 -11.52
CA GLU A 29 3.52 7.33 -12.28
C GLU A 29 4.71 7.55 -13.19
N LYS A 30 4.78 8.73 -13.79
CA LYS A 30 5.88 9.04 -14.69
C LYS A 30 7.19 9.10 -13.93
N GLU A 31 7.19 9.73 -12.77
CA GLU A 31 8.39 9.80 -11.94
C GLU A 31 8.80 8.44 -11.42
N ILE A 32 7.84 7.62 -11.06
CA ILE A 32 8.12 6.26 -10.62
C ILE A 32 8.78 5.48 -11.74
N ALA A 33 8.25 5.63 -12.94
CA ALA A 33 8.79 4.94 -14.10
C ALA A 33 10.24 5.32 -14.32
N GLU A 34 10.55 6.60 -14.18
CA GLU A 34 11.93 7.05 -14.35
C GLU A 34 12.85 6.45 -13.29
N LYS A 35 12.39 6.45 -12.05
CA LYS A 35 13.21 5.92 -10.97
C LYS A 35 13.44 4.44 -11.08
N LEU A 36 12.47 3.72 -11.60
CA LEU A 36 12.58 2.28 -11.72
C LEU A 36 13.08 1.83 -13.09
N CYS A 37 13.32 2.78 -13.99
CA CYS A 37 13.82 2.50 -15.34
C CYS A 37 12.87 1.61 -16.13
N ILE A 38 11.59 1.90 -16.05
CA ILE A 38 10.55 1.19 -16.80
C ILE A 38 9.62 2.23 -17.41
N SER A 39 8.67 1.78 -18.21
CA SER A 39 7.74 2.71 -18.83
C SER A 39 6.62 3.06 -17.86
N PRO A 40 6.00 4.23 -18.04
CA PRO A 40 4.84 4.58 -17.22
C PRO A 40 3.70 3.57 -17.38
N HIS A 41 3.57 3.00 -18.57
CA HIS A 41 2.55 2.00 -18.79
C HIS A 41 2.79 0.79 -17.90
N THR A 42 4.06 0.39 -17.74
CA THR A 42 4.40 -0.74 -16.89
C THR A 42 4.09 -0.42 -15.43
N VAL A 43 4.39 0.81 -14.99
CA VAL A 43 4.03 1.23 -13.63
C VAL A 43 2.53 1.13 -13.44
N ASN A 44 1.78 1.64 -14.41
CA ASN A 44 0.32 1.59 -14.33
C ASN A 44 -0.18 0.16 -14.21
N ASN A 45 0.42 -0.75 -14.98
CA ASN A 45 0.03 -2.15 -14.92
C ASN A 45 0.31 -2.76 -13.56
N HIS A 46 1.44 -2.44 -12.97
CA HIS A 46 1.77 -2.96 -11.65
C HIS A 46 0.77 -2.46 -10.61
N LEU A 47 0.45 -1.17 -10.65
CA LEU A 47 -0.48 -0.61 -9.69
C LEU A 47 -1.88 -1.16 -9.90
N ARG A 48 -2.28 -1.34 -11.15
CA ARG A 48 -3.57 -1.93 -11.43
C ARG A 48 -3.66 -3.36 -10.91
N ASN A 49 -2.59 -4.12 -11.06
CA ASN A 49 -2.57 -5.49 -10.56
C ASN A 49 -2.74 -5.51 -9.05
N VAL A 50 -2.12 -4.56 -8.36
CA VAL A 50 -2.28 -4.46 -6.92
C VAL A 50 -3.74 -4.16 -6.58
N ARG A 51 -4.33 -3.19 -7.28
CA ARG A 51 -5.72 -2.83 -7.01
C ARG A 51 -6.66 -4.00 -7.24
N GLU A 52 -6.48 -4.70 -8.35
CA GLU A 52 -7.38 -5.80 -8.69
C GLU A 52 -7.23 -6.96 -7.72
N ARG A 53 -6.02 -7.29 -7.39
CA ARG A 53 -5.79 -8.43 -6.50
C ARG A 53 -6.31 -8.18 -5.10
N ASN A 54 -6.28 -6.93 -4.67
CA ASN A 54 -6.69 -6.58 -3.32
C ASN A 54 -8.05 -5.88 -3.26
N SER A 55 -8.77 -5.87 -4.37
CA SER A 55 -10.11 -5.27 -4.46
C SER A 55 -10.12 -3.79 -4.06
N LEU A 56 -9.11 -3.08 -4.54
CA LEU A 56 -8.99 -1.65 -4.25
C LEU A 56 -9.57 -0.83 -5.40
N ARG A 57 -10.05 0.35 -5.08
CA ARG A 57 -10.73 1.20 -6.06
C ARG A 57 -9.83 2.21 -6.73
N ASN A 58 -8.77 2.62 -6.06
CA ASN A 58 -7.91 3.66 -6.62
C ASN A 58 -6.55 3.61 -5.95
N ASP A 59 -5.66 4.50 -6.37
CA ASP A 59 -4.30 4.49 -5.85
C ASP A 59 -4.21 4.99 -4.41
N LYS A 60 -5.16 5.79 -3.98
CA LYS A 60 -5.17 6.19 -2.58
C LYS A 60 -5.36 4.99 -1.68
N GLU A 61 -6.20 4.07 -2.09
CA GLU A 61 -6.40 2.86 -1.31
C GLU A 61 -5.17 1.97 -1.33
N VAL A 62 -4.41 2.00 -2.44
CA VAL A 62 -3.15 1.29 -2.51
C VAL A 62 -2.19 1.81 -1.44
N VAL A 63 -2.10 3.13 -1.32
CA VAL A 63 -1.24 3.74 -0.32
C VAL A 63 -1.70 3.39 1.09
N LEU A 64 -3.00 3.39 1.31
CA LEU A 64 -3.52 3.02 2.63
C LEU A 64 -3.17 1.58 2.99
N LEU A 65 -3.29 0.69 2.01
CA LEU A 65 -2.92 -0.69 2.24
C LEU A 65 -1.44 -0.82 2.57
N TYR A 66 -0.62 -0.03 1.88
CA TYR A 66 0.81 -0.03 2.14
C TYR A 66 1.11 0.45 3.55
N ILE A 67 0.46 1.51 3.99
CA ILE A 67 0.67 2.02 5.34
C ILE A 67 0.27 0.98 6.37
N ALA A 68 -0.87 0.33 6.15
CA ALA A 68 -1.30 -0.73 7.04
C ALA A 68 -0.30 -1.87 7.07
N HIS A 69 0.24 -2.20 5.91
CA HIS A 69 1.24 -3.25 5.81
C HIS A 69 2.49 -2.91 6.61
N LEU A 70 2.94 -1.66 6.50
CA LEU A 70 4.13 -1.21 7.25
C LEU A 70 3.91 -1.29 8.75
N ASN A 71 2.70 -1.03 9.19
CA ASN A 71 2.40 -1.03 10.61
C ASN A 71 1.91 -2.40 11.08
N LYS A 72 1.92 -3.37 10.19
CA LYS A 72 1.50 -4.72 10.51
C LYS A 72 0.08 -4.77 11.06
N LYS A 73 -0.76 -3.86 10.55
CA LYS A 73 -2.17 -3.84 10.89
C LYS A 73 -2.94 -4.48 9.77
N HIS A 74 -4.01 -5.14 10.13
CA HIS A 74 -4.84 -5.80 9.13
C HIS A 74 -6.21 -5.16 9.11
N PHE A 75 -6.39 -4.27 8.16
CA PHE A 75 -7.68 -3.63 7.96
C PHE A 75 -8.28 -4.15 6.67
N SER A 76 -9.56 -4.49 6.72
CA SER A 76 -10.23 -4.78 5.46
C SER A 76 -10.48 -3.45 4.78
N MET A 77 -10.49 -3.47 3.47
CA MET A 77 -10.71 -2.23 2.74
C MET A 77 -12.13 -1.70 2.98
N ALA A 78 -13.08 -2.59 3.23
CA ALA A 78 -14.43 -2.14 3.56
C ALA A 78 -14.45 -1.34 4.86
N ALA A 79 -13.71 -1.80 5.87
CA ALA A 79 -13.65 -1.08 7.12
C ALA A 79 -12.98 0.28 6.95
N ILE A 80 -11.92 0.34 6.14
CA ILE A 80 -11.24 1.61 5.90
C ILE A 80 -12.19 2.59 5.24
N ARG A 81 -12.98 2.12 4.27
CA ARG A 81 -13.93 3.00 3.59
C ARG A 81 -14.98 3.54 4.54
N GLU A 82 -15.40 2.71 5.48
CA GLU A 82 -16.44 3.13 6.40
C GLU A 82 -16.00 4.21 7.36
N VAL A 83 -14.80 4.05 7.91
CA VAL A 83 -14.34 5.02 8.90
C VAL A 83 -13.55 6.16 8.28
N GLY A 84 -13.10 5.98 7.05
CA GLY A 84 -12.39 7.03 6.35
C GLY A 84 -10.90 7.02 6.63
N ILE A 85 -10.19 7.72 5.76
CA ILE A 85 -8.75 7.77 5.83
C ILE A 85 -8.26 8.44 7.09
N GLY A 86 -8.91 9.52 7.48
CA GLY A 86 -8.50 10.27 8.66
C GLY A 86 -8.55 9.44 9.92
N ALA A 87 -9.60 8.64 10.06
CA ALA A 87 -9.73 7.82 11.24
C ALA A 87 -8.64 6.77 11.32
N ILE A 88 -8.30 6.19 10.18
CA ILE A 88 -7.24 5.19 10.15
C ILE A 88 -5.90 5.81 10.53
N LEU A 89 -5.61 6.98 9.99
CA LEU A 89 -4.37 7.66 10.32
C LEU A 89 -4.31 8.04 11.79
N ILE A 90 -5.42 8.45 12.34
CA ILE A 90 -5.48 8.79 13.75
C ILE A 90 -5.22 7.55 14.60
N LEU A 91 -5.79 6.42 14.23
CA LEU A 91 -5.56 5.19 14.96
C LEU A 91 -4.10 4.79 14.95
N LEU A 92 -3.46 4.94 13.81
CA LEU A 92 -2.05 4.60 13.70
C LEU A 92 -1.19 5.54 14.54
N ASN A 93 -1.55 6.80 14.55
CA ASN A 93 -0.79 7.77 15.32
C ASN A 93 -1.00 7.62 16.82
N VAL A 94 -2.18 7.23 17.21
CA VAL A 94 -2.46 7.04 18.62
C VAL A 94 -1.52 6.02 19.22
N CYS A 95 -1.18 5.03 18.45
CA CYS A 95 -0.21 4.06 18.92
C CYS A 95 1.10 4.71 19.30
N GLU A 96 1.48 5.75 18.57
CA GLU A 96 2.73 6.42 18.87
C GLU A 96 2.59 7.41 19.99
N TYR A 97 1.45 8.07 20.04
CA TYR A 97 1.24 9.03 21.09
C TYR A 97 1.11 8.38 22.45
N THR A 98 0.59 7.19 22.46
CA THR A 98 0.46 6.52 23.73
C THR A 98 1.76 6.04 24.26
N LYS A 99 2.79 6.13 23.47
CA LYS A 99 4.05 5.86 24.01
C LYS A 99 4.32 6.85 25.06
N PRO A 100 4.73 6.44 26.14
CA PRO A 100 4.96 7.33 27.21
C PRO A 100 6.09 8.16 26.92
N SER A 101 5.87 9.09 26.27
CA SER A 101 6.85 10.03 26.18
C SER A 101 6.92 10.69 27.48
N LEU A 102 6.26 10.22 28.29
CA LEU A 102 6.23 10.86 29.53
C LEU A 102 7.04 10.23 30.54
#